data_ff918b248fa369b7f1aa903b5e8c8289
#
_entry.id   ff918b248fa369b7f1aa903b5e8c8289
#
_cell.length_a   1.000
_cell.length_b   1.000
_cell.length_c   1.000
_cell.angle_alpha   90.00
_cell.angle_beta   90.00
_cell.angle_gamma   90.00
#
_symmetry.space_group_name_H-M   'P 1'
#
loop_
_entity.id
_entity.type
_entity.pdbx_description
1 polymer ?
#
loop_
_entity_poly.entity_id
_entity_poly.type
_entity_poly.pdbx_seq_one_letter_code
_entity_poly.pdbx_strand_id
1 'polypeptide(L)'
;MSMLREVGIDEAGRGPVIGSLFVAGVLNFEGLEALGVRDSKRLSPKRREQLAKLIEDATEVQVVELTAREIDERRKSQTMNEITVDLFARIIGLLHPDRVYVDAADVNPERFAYNIRKRCNSNMHNIEIIAEFKADVNYPVVSAASIVAKVHRDRSIRELAAEIGTEIGSGYPADPRTIQFLKRLLNDHKDKNSIPAYVRRSWKTVERLCHKAYLYTHD
;
A
#
# COMPACT_ATOMS: atom_id res chain seq x y z
N MET A 1 35.46 -3.25 2.84
CA MET A 1 34.31 -3.85 2.15
C MET A 1 33.11 -2.99 2.48
N SER A 2 32.42 -2.42 1.49
CA SER A 2 31.16 -1.74 1.74
C SER A 2 30.13 -2.77 2.26
N MET A 3 29.39 -2.42 3.31
CA MET A 3 28.32 -3.29 3.79
C MET A 3 27.24 -3.43 2.68
N LEU A 4 26.73 -4.65 2.51
CA LEU A 4 25.66 -4.95 1.56
C LEU A 4 24.42 -4.14 1.92
N ARG A 5 23.89 -3.37 0.98
CA ARG A 5 22.66 -2.59 1.16
C ARG A 5 21.45 -3.51 0.95
N GLU A 6 20.87 -3.99 2.03
CA GLU A 6 19.68 -4.84 2.00
C GLU A 6 18.44 -3.98 2.29
N VAL A 7 17.40 -4.15 1.51
CA VAL A 7 16.13 -3.40 1.65
C VAL A 7 14.95 -4.36 1.75
N GLY A 8 14.04 -4.10 2.67
CA GLY A 8 12.72 -4.73 2.69
C GLY A 8 11.68 -3.81 2.07
N ILE A 9 10.77 -4.38 1.29
CA ILE A 9 9.66 -3.63 0.67
C ILE A 9 8.34 -4.35 0.93
N ASP A 10 7.32 -3.58 1.32
CA ASP A 10 5.94 -4.06 1.49
C ASP A 10 4.95 -2.93 1.17
N GLU A 11 3.67 -3.30 0.97
CA GLU A 11 2.60 -2.36 0.68
C GLU A 11 1.47 -2.39 1.72
N ALA A 12 0.74 -1.27 1.82
CA ALA A 12 -0.51 -1.18 2.56
C ALA A 12 -1.56 -0.41 1.77
N GLY A 13 -2.79 -0.90 1.77
CA GLY A 13 -3.88 -0.21 1.10
C GLY A 13 -4.15 -0.69 -0.34
N ARG A 14 -3.81 -1.93 -0.70
CA ARG A 14 -4.11 -2.49 -2.01
C ARG A 14 -5.59 -2.78 -2.22
N GLY A 15 -6.29 -3.28 -1.20
CA GLY A 15 -7.69 -3.71 -1.28
C GLY A 15 -8.78 -2.71 -0.89
N PRO A 16 -8.52 -1.55 -0.25
CA PRO A 16 -9.55 -0.58 0.09
C PRO A 16 -10.30 -0.03 -1.13
N VAL A 17 -11.52 0.43 -0.89
CA VAL A 17 -12.37 1.17 -1.85
C VAL A 17 -12.25 2.69 -1.66
N ILE A 18 -11.63 3.14 -0.55
CA ILE A 18 -11.36 4.54 -0.23
C ILE A 18 -9.89 4.71 0.13
N GLY A 19 -9.28 5.78 -0.35
CA GLY A 19 -7.92 6.21 0.00
C GLY A 19 -6.82 5.58 -0.85
N SER A 20 -5.60 5.95 -0.52
CA SER A 20 -4.37 5.67 -1.27
C SER A 20 -3.80 4.28 -1.01
N LEU A 21 -2.92 3.84 -1.90
CA LEU A 21 -1.99 2.72 -1.72
C LEU A 21 -0.63 3.31 -1.33
N PHE A 22 -0.01 2.75 -0.31
CA PHE A 22 1.34 3.10 0.12
C PHE A 22 2.27 1.91 -0.05
N VAL A 23 3.46 2.17 -0.57
CA VAL A 23 4.57 1.22 -0.62
C VAL A 23 5.72 1.83 0.16
N ALA A 24 6.27 1.08 1.11
CA ALA A 24 7.43 1.51 1.87
C ALA A 24 8.62 0.59 1.58
N GLY A 25 9.80 1.19 1.50
CA GLY A 25 11.08 0.50 1.50
C GLY A 25 11.92 0.96 2.69
N VAL A 26 12.52 0.01 3.39
CA VAL A 26 13.34 0.25 4.58
C VAL A 26 14.72 -0.37 4.35
N LEU A 27 15.78 0.42 4.55
CA LEU A 27 17.14 -0.09 4.54
C LEU A 27 17.42 -0.86 5.84
N ASN A 28 17.97 -2.07 5.72
CA ASN A 28 18.32 -2.90 6.88
C ASN A 28 19.44 -2.25 7.71
N PHE A 29 19.37 -2.36 9.02
CA PHE A 29 20.36 -1.81 9.94
C PHE A 29 20.55 -2.70 11.16
N GLU A 30 21.70 -2.58 11.80
CA GLU A 30 22.01 -3.29 13.03
C GLU A 30 21.04 -2.87 14.15
N GLY A 31 20.42 -3.83 14.82
CA GLY A 31 19.44 -3.58 15.89
C GLY A 31 17.98 -3.55 15.44
N LEU A 32 17.67 -3.67 14.14
CA LEU A 32 16.28 -3.68 13.65
C LEU A 32 15.44 -4.77 14.35
N GLU A 33 15.98 -5.97 14.52
CA GLU A 33 15.26 -7.07 15.19
C GLU A 33 14.95 -6.75 16.66
N ALA A 34 15.85 -6.03 17.34
CA ALA A 34 15.68 -5.65 18.75
C ALA A 34 14.50 -4.67 18.96
N LEU A 35 14.03 -4.00 17.92
CA LEU A 35 12.83 -3.16 18.00
C LEU A 35 11.53 -3.97 18.14
N GLY A 36 11.57 -5.30 17.93
CA GLY A 36 10.41 -6.18 18.02
C GLY A 36 9.46 -6.08 16.83
N VAL A 37 9.98 -5.85 15.63
CA VAL A 37 9.21 -5.66 14.38
C VAL A 37 8.51 -6.95 13.91
N ARG A 38 8.99 -8.15 14.30
CA ARG A 38 8.48 -9.46 13.84
C ARG A 38 6.98 -9.71 14.13
N ASP A 39 6.44 -9.09 15.17
CA ASP A 39 5.02 -9.25 15.56
C ASP A 39 4.11 -8.13 15.01
N SER A 40 4.42 -7.58 13.85
CA SER A 40 3.73 -6.41 13.27
C SER A 40 2.20 -6.52 13.24
N LYS A 41 1.67 -7.74 13.01
CA LYS A 41 0.22 -8.01 12.93
C LYS A 41 -0.49 -7.97 14.30
N ARG A 42 0.25 -8.13 15.41
CA ARG A 42 -0.27 -8.08 16.79
C ARG A 42 -0.11 -6.72 17.46
N LEU A 43 0.58 -5.79 16.81
CA LEU A 43 0.83 -4.46 17.37
C LEU A 43 -0.46 -3.63 17.44
N SER A 44 -0.67 -2.95 18.56
CA SER A 44 -1.70 -1.92 18.64
C SER A 44 -1.37 -0.75 17.68
N PRO A 45 -2.36 0.04 17.23
CA PRO A 45 -2.11 1.19 16.37
C PRO A 45 -1.06 2.16 16.95
N LYS A 46 -1.15 2.47 18.25
CA LYS A 46 -0.20 3.33 18.96
C LYS A 46 1.23 2.77 18.95
N ARG A 47 1.39 1.48 19.22
CA ARG A 47 2.71 0.84 19.20
C ARG A 47 3.30 0.80 17.79
N ARG A 48 2.45 0.58 16.78
CA ARG A 48 2.87 0.59 15.38
C ARG A 48 3.37 1.98 14.96
N GLU A 49 2.70 3.06 15.37
CA GLU A 49 3.16 4.43 15.12
C GLU A 49 4.50 4.74 15.78
N GLN A 50 4.69 4.30 17.04
CA GLN A 50 5.97 4.45 17.72
C GLN A 50 7.10 3.71 16.99
N LEU A 51 6.86 2.48 16.54
CA LEU A 51 7.86 1.69 15.81
C LEU A 51 8.17 2.30 14.44
N ALA A 52 7.17 2.73 13.69
CA ALA A 52 7.39 3.40 12.42
C ALA A 52 8.32 4.60 12.59
N LYS A 53 8.06 5.45 13.61
CA LYS A 53 8.93 6.58 13.90
C LYS A 53 10.36 6.16 14.26
N LEU A 54 10.53 5.14 15.11
CA LEU A 54 11.87 4.63 15.46
C LEU A 54 12.62 4.08 14.22
N ILE A 55 11.92 3.41 13.30
CA ILE A 55 12.50 2.92 12.06
C ILE A 55 12.92 4.10 11.16
N GLU A 56 12.03 5.07 10.96
CA GLU A 56 12.28 6.26 10.15
C GLU A 56 13.42 7.14 10.70
N ASP A 57 13.58 7.19 12.03
CA ASP A 57 14.67 7.93 12.70
C ASP A 57 16.01 7.17 12.63
N ALA A 58 16.00 5.84 12.50
CA ALA A 58 17.19 4.98 12.60
C ALA A 58 17.85 4.66 11.25
N THR A 59 17.11 4.70 10.15
CA THR A 59 17.62 4.27 8.84
C THR A 59 16.96 5.01 7.68
N GLU A 60 17.50 4.79 6.48
CA GLU A 60 16.92 5.33 5.25
C GLU A 60 15.61 4.61 4.92
N VAL A 61 14.54 5.38 4.82
CA VAL A 61 13.19 4.91 4.49
C VAL A 61 12.65 5.71 3.32
N GLN A 62 12.04 5.02 2.36
CA GLN A 62 11.31 5.64 1.28
C GLN A 62 9.85 5.18 1.30
N VAL A 63 8.93 6.13 1.16
CA VAL A 63 7.50 5.85 1.07
C VAL A 63 6.95 6.47 -0.20
N VAL A 64 6.26 5.67 -0.99
CA VAL A 64 5.58 6.12 -2.20
C VAL A 64 4.08 5.95 -1.99
N GLU A 65 3.36 7.05 -2.14
CA GLU A 65 1.91 7.07 -2.18
C GLU A 65 1.41 7.01 -3.62
N LEU A 66 0.35 6.25 -3.85
CA LEU A 66 -0.45 6.29 -5.07
C LEU A 66 -1.91 6.56 -4.68
N THR A 67 -2.42 7.72 -5.07
CA THR A 67 -3.78 8.16 -4.71
C THR A 67 -4.86 7.30 -5.36
N ALA A 68 -6.08 7.33 -4.80
CA ALA A 68 -7.23 6.61 -5.37
C ALA A 68 -7.49 7.03 -6.83
N ARG A 69 -7.33 8.31 -7.16
CA ARG A 69 -7.47 8.83 -8.53
C ARG A 69 -6.41 8.25 -9.46
N GLU A 70 -5.14 8.23 -9.05
CA GLU A 70 -4.05 7.66 -9.85
C GLU A 70 -4.21 6.15 -10.02
N ILE A 71 -4.69 5.45 -9.00
CA ILE A 71 -5.04 4.03 -9.08
C ILE A 71 -6.10 3.82 -10.17
N ASP A 72 -7.21 4.57 -10.13
CA ASP A 72 -8.27 4.46 -11.13
C ASP A 72 -7.77 4.75 -12.55
N GLU A 73 -6.91 5.76 -12.71
CA GLU A 73 -6.31 6.08 -14.00
C GLU A 73 -5.43 4.94 -14.54
N ARG A 74 -4.53 4.42 -13.70
CA ARG A 74 -3.67 3.30 -14.08
C ARG A 74 -4.46 2.01 -14.35
N ARG A 75 -5.54 1.80 -13.60
CA ARG A 75 -6.42 0.62 -13.77
C ARG A 75 -7.12 0.54 -15.12
N LYS A 76 -7.13 1.61 -15.91
CA LYS A 76 -7.64 1.57 -17.29
C LYS A 76 -6.80 0.69 -18.22
N SER A 77 -5.51 0.52 -17.93
CA SER A 77 -4.55 -0.23 -18.77
C SER A 77 -3.69 -1.24 -18.02
N GLN A 78 -3.70 -1.21 -16.68
CA GLN A 78 -2.85 -2.04 -15.83
C GLN A 78 -3.67 -2.84 -14.81
N THR A 79 -3.18 -4.02 -14.44
CA THR A 79 -3.65 -4.78 -13.27
C THR A 79 -3.07 -4.19 -11.98
N MET A 80 -3.68 -4.52 -10.83
CA MET A 80 -3.10 -4.13 -9.53
C MET A 80 -1.71 -4.74 -9.28
N ASN A 81 -1.43 -5.94 -9.84
CA ASN A 81 -0.11 -6.55 -9.76
C ASN A 81 0.93 -5.69 -10.50
N GLU A 82 0.63 -5.26 -11.73
CA GLU A 82 1.54 -4.41 -12.50
C GLU A 82 1.77 -3.06 -11.82
N ILE A 83 0.73 -2.45 -11.26
CA ILE A 83 0.85 -1.21 -10.49
C ILE A 83 1.76 -1.42 -9.27
N THR A 84 1.59 -2.52 -8.53
CA THR A 84 2.44 -2.83 -7.37
C THR A 84 3.89 -3.05 -7.80
N VAL A 85 4.13 -3.78 -8.90
CA VAL A 85 5.46 -3.99 -9.48
C VAL A 85 6.14 -2.65 -9.82
N ASP A 86 5.42 -1.73 -10.45
CA ASP A 86 5.94 -0.40 -10.80
C ASP A 86 6.35 0.40 -9.55
N LEU A 87 5.54 0.33 -8.48
CA LEU A 87 5.84 1.04 -7.23
C LEU A 87 7.04 0.41 -6.49
N PHE A 88 7.16 -0.91 -6.49
CA PHE A 88 8.32 -1.61 -5.91
C PHE A 88 9.60 -1.26 -6.66
N ALA A 89 9.57 -1.28 -8.00
CA ALA A 89 10.70 -0.85 -8.82
C ALA A 89 11.08 0.62 -8.57
N ARG A 90 10.10 1.50 -8.31
CA ARG A 90 10.35 2.89 -7.93
C ARG A 90 11.06 3.01 -6.59
N ILE A 91 10.65 2.25 -5.57
CA ILE A 91 11.33 2.20 -4.26
C ILE A 91 12.79 1.72 -4.42
N ILE A 92 13.01 0.66 -5.21
CA ILE A 92 14.34 0.15 -5.53
C ILE A 92 15.20 1.25 -6.18
N GLY A 93 14.61 1.99 -7.12
CA GLY A 93 15.28 3.11 -7.77
C GLY A 93 15.60 4.29 -6.86
N LEU A 94 14.91 4.44 -5.73
CA LEU A 94 15.18 5.48 -4.74
C LEU A 94 16.26 5.04 -3.72
N LEU A 95 16.24 3.78 -3.31
CA LEU A 95 17.11 3.27 -2.25
C LEU A 95 18.43 2.66 -2.75
N HIS A 96 18.54 2.35 -4.06
CA HIS A 96 19.73 1.75 -4.67
C HIS A 96 20.31 0.56 -3.88
N PRO A 97 19.52 -0.50 -3.59
CA PRO A 97 19.97 -1.64 -2.83
C PRO A 97 20.81 -2.61 -3.66
N ASP A 98 21.65 -3.43 -2.98
CA ASP A 98 22.30 -4.59 -3.56
C ASP A 98 21.38 -5.81 -3.52
N ARG A 99 20.56 -5.93 -2.45
CA ARG A 99 19.59 -7.01 -2.24
C ARG A 99 18.26 -6.48 -1.73
N VAL A 100 17.16 -7.05 -2.23
CA VAL A 100 15.80 -6.68 -1.85
C VAL A 100 14.99 -7.89 -1.43
N TYR A 101 14.32 -7.77 -0.29
CA TYR A 101 13.32 -8.72 0.19
C TYR A 101 11.93 -8.11 0.02
N VAL A 102 11.00 -8.83 -0.59
CA VAL A 102 9.65 -8.32 -0.85
C VAL A 102 8.57 -9.32 -0.45
N ASP A 103 7.47 -8.84 0.16
CA ASP A 103 6.26 -9.65 0.29
C ASP A 103 5.58 -9.77 -1.08
N ALA A 104 5.35 -11.02 -1.52
CA ALA A 104 4.87 -11.26 -2.88
C ALA A 104 3.40 -10.89 -3.00
N ALA A 105 3.11 -9.85 -3.77
CA ALA A 105 1.75 -9.42 -4.11
C ALA A 105 1.15 -10.20 -5.30
N ASP A 106 1.79 -11.26 -5.76
CA ASP A 106 1.39 -12.16 -6.85
C ASP A 106 1.22 -13.60 -6.33
N VAL A 107 0.45 -14.42 -7.04
CA VAL A 107 0.30 -15.86 -6.76
C VAL A 107 1.57 -16.67 -7.11
N ASN A 108 2.54 -16.07 -7.78
CA ASN A 108 3.84 -16.66 -8.10
C ASN A 108 4.96 -15.66 -7.70
N PRO A 109 5.68 -15.91 -6.61
CA PRO A 109 6.75 -15.03 -6.13
C PRO A 109 7.90 -14.85 -7.13
N GLU A 110 8.31 -15.91 -7.82
CA GLU A 110 9.40 -15.84 -8.81
C GLU A 110 9.03 -14.93 -9.98
N ARG A 111 7.77 -15.05 -10.48
CA ARG A 111 7.24 -14.15 -11.51
C ARG A 111 7.18 -12.72 -11.01
N PHE A 112 6.82 -12.51 -9.75
CA PHE A 112 6.78 -11.18 -9.14
C PHE A 112 8.17 -10.55 -9.10
N ALA A 113 9.18 -11.27 -8.61
CA ALA A 113 10.59 -10.83 -8.59
C ALA A 113 11.11 -10.53 -10.01
N TYR A 114 10.83 -11.41 -10.97
CA TYR A 114 11.19 -11.20 -12.38
C TYR A 114 10.57 -9.91 -12.95
N ASN A 115 9.28 -9.68 -12.70
CA ASN A 115 8.58 -8.51 -13.19
C ASN A 115 9.13 -7.22 -12.56
N ILE A 116 9.46 -7.21 -11.26
CA ILE A 116 10.11 -6.07 -10.60
C ILE A 116 11.46 -5.80 -11.26
N ARG A 117 12.30 -6.83 -11.44
CA ARG A 117 13.62 -6.68 -12.07
C ARG A 117 13.51 -6.09 -13.48
N LYS A 118 12.53 -6.53 -14.26
CA LYS A 118 12.28 -6.01 -15.61
C LYS A 118 11.88 -4.53 -15.63
N ARG A 119 11.29 -4.01 -14.54
CA ARG A 119 10.89 -2.59 -14.40
C ARG A 119 12.01 -1.72 -13.83
N CYS A 120 13.02 -2.32 -13.21
CA CYS A 120 14.19 -1.57 -12.74
C CYS A 120 15.02 -1.08 -13.93
N ASN A 121 15.69 0.07 -13.75
CA ASN A 121 16.57 0.65 -14.77
C ASN A 121 17.75 -0.29 -15.10
N SER A 122 18.32 -0.14 -16.31
CA SER A 122 19.43 -0.97 -16.82
C SER A 122 20.66 -1.00 -15.90
N ASN A 123 20.92 0.06 -15.16
CA ASN A 123 22.04 0.12 -14.19
C ASN A 123 21.82 -0.74 -12.92
N MET A 124 20.63 -1.35 -12.76
CA MET A 124 20.21 -2.14 -11.60
C MET A 124 20.02 -3.63 -11.93
N HIS A 125 20.60 -4.12 -13.04
CA HIS A 125 20.42 -5.53 -13.45
C HIS A 125 21.02 -6.57 -12.48
N ASN A 126 21.97 -6.17 -11.63
CA ASN A 126 22.64 -7.07 -10.69
C ASN A 126 21.99 -7.13 -9.31
N ILE A 127 20.82 -6.50 -9.10
CA ILE A 127 20.12 -6.56 -7.82
C ILE A 127 19.59 -7.98 -7.60
N GLU A 128 19.86 -8.52 -6.44
CA GLU A 128 19.22 -9.76 -5.97
C GLU A 128 17.84 -9.42 -5.41
N ILE A 129 16.77 -9.95 -6.01
CA ILE A 129 15.38 -9.76 -5.56
C ILE A 129 14.85 -11.09 -5.07
N ILE A 130 14.54 -11.16 -3.78
CA ILE A 130 13.98 -12.31 -3.08
C ILE A 130 12.51 -11.98 -2.77
N ALA A 131 11.59 -12.64 -3.47
CA ALA A 131 10.17 -12.51 -3.26
C ALA A 131 9.63 -13.79 -2.62
N GLU A 132 8.91 -13.67 -1.52
CA GLU A 132 8.29 -14.78 -0.81
C GLU A 132 6.89 -14.43 -0.35
N PHE A 133 6.05 -15.44 -0.16
CA PHE A 133 4.79 -15.27 0.57
C PHE A 133 5.06 -15.05 2.05
N LYS A 134 4.40 -14.06 2.64
CA LYS A 134 4.56 -13.71 4.05
C LYS A 134 6.02 -13.37 4.41
N ALA A 135 6.71 -12.70 3.50
CA ALA A 135 8.08 -12.26 3.73
C ALA A 135 8.18 -11.33 4.96
N ASP A 136 7.10 -10.64 5.32
CA ASP A 136 6.95 -9.86 6.55
C ASP A 136 7.12 -10.70 7.85
N VAL A 137 6.91 -12.02 7.78
CA VAL A 137 7.14 -12.94 8.90
C VAL A 137 8.59 -13.44 8.92
N ASN A 138 9.16 -13.68 7.75
CA ASN A 138 10.49 -14.30 7.61
C ASN A 138 11.62 -13.27 7.74
N TYR A 139 11.41 -12.05 7.22
CA TYR A 139 12.44 -11.01 7.14
C TYR A 139 12.04 -9.78 7.97
N PRO A 140 12.76 -9.47 9.06
CA PRO A 140 12.50 -8.29 9.90
C PRO A 140 12.44 -6.98 9.12
N VAL A 141 13.27 -6.84 8.09
CA VAL A 141 13.31 -5.65 7.24
C VAL A 141 12.03 -5.48 6.41
N VAL A 142 11.39 -6.58 5.97
CA VAL A 142 10.07 -6.53 5.30
C VAL A 142 8.98 -6.21 6.31
N SER A 143 9.05 -6.78 7.52
CA SER A 143 8.12 -6.43 8.60
C SER A 143 8.20 -4.94 8.96
N ALA A 144 9.40 -4.36 8.98
CA ALA A 144 9.59 -2.94 9.18
C ALA A 144 8.92 -2.11 8.06
N ALA A 145 9.10 -2.50 6.81
CA ALA A 145 8.44 -1.87 5.67
C ALA A 145 6.90 -1.97 5.77
N SER A 146 6.37 -3.13 6.16
CA SER A 146 4.94 -3.35 6.44
C SER A 146 4.40 -2.39 7.49
N ILE A 147 5.13 -2.22 8.61
CA ILE A 147 4.77 -1.30 9.69
C ILE A 147 4.69 0.13 9.17
N VAL A 148 5.72 0.59 8.45
CA VAL A 148 5.79 1.95 7.91
C VAL A 148 4.66 2.18 6.90
N ALA A 149 4.52 1.33 5.89
CA ALA A 149 3.46 1.43 4.89
C ALA A 149 2.07 1.51 5.52
N LYS A 150 1.82 0.65 6.52
CA LYS A 150 0.53 0.60 7.23
C LYS A 150 0.28 1.86 8.07
N VAL A 151 1.29 2.42 8.72
CA VAL A 151 1.16 3.66 9.50
C VAL A 151 0.83 4.83 8.60
N HIS A 152 1.53 5.00 7.49
CA HIS A 152 1.25 6.04 6.51
C HIS A 152 -0.18 5.92 5.96
N ARG A 153 -0.58 4.72 5.60
CA ARG A 153 -1.92 4.44 5.10
C ARG A 153 -3.01 4.73 6.16
N ASP A 154 -2.84 4.27 7.39
CA ASP A 154 -3.83 4.45 8.44
C ASP A 154 -3.91 5.94 8.86
N ARG A 155 -2.80 6.68 8.80
CA ARG A 155 -2.75 8.13 9.01
C ARG A 155 -3.52 8.87 7.91
N SER A 156 -3.26 8.56 6.64
CA SER A 156 -3.95 9.15 5.48
C SER A 156 -5.48 8.97 5.56
N ILE A 157 -5.99 7.82 6.03
CA ILE A 157 -7.42 7.61 6.23
C ILE A 157 -7.99 8.46 7.37
N ARG A 158 -7.25 8.65 8.48
CA ARG A 158 -7.69 9.54 9.58
C ARG A 158 -7.72 10.99 9.16
N GLU A 159 -6.70 11.43 8.42
CA GLU A 159 -6.62 12.79 7.88
C GLU A 159 -7.79 13.05 6.91
N LEU A 160 -8.06 12.13 6.00
CA LEU A 160 -9.20 12.21 5.09
C LEU A 160 -10.54 12.27 5.86
N ALA A 161 -10.73 11.45 6.89
CA ALA A 161 -11.94 11.47 7.72
C ALA A 161 -12.11 12.81 8.45
N ALA A 162 -11.01 13.39 8.95
CA ALA A 162 -11.01 14.71 9.58
C ALA A 162 -11.35 15.84 8.59
N GLU A 163 -10.77 15.78 7.37
CA GLU A 163 -11.05 16.76 6.30
C GLU A 163 -12.52 16.73 5.88
N ILE A 164 -13.11 15.54 5.73
CA ILE A 164 -14.51 15.38 5.34
C ILE A 164 -15.45 15.69 6.51
N GLY A 165 -14.96 15.66 7.76
CA GLY A 165 -15.77 15.87 8.97
C GLY A 165 -16.72 14.73 9.29
N THR A 166 -16.43 13.50 8.81
CA THR A 166 -17.28 12.32 9.05
C THR A 166 -16.46 11.02 9.14
N GLU A 167 -17.01 10.05 9.85
CA GLU A 167 -16.38 8.73 9.95
C GLU A 167 -16.55 7.96 8.62
N ILE A 168 -15.43 7.51 8.06
CA ILE A 168 -15.35 6.73 6.82
C ILE A 168 -15.00 5.26 7.04
N GLY A 169 -14.77 4.86 8.28
CA GLY A 169 -14.30 3.53 8.64
C GLY A 169 -12.86 3.27 8.20
N SER A 170 -12.51 2.01 7.98
CA SER A 170 -11.15 1.62 7.59
C SER A 170 -10.83 1.81 6.10
N GLY A 171 -11.81 2.18 5.28
CA GLY A 171 -11.68 2.25 3.82
C GLY A 171 -11.80 0.91 3.10
N TYR A 172 -11.83 -0.22 3.81
CA TYR A 172 -11.99 -1.55 3.21
C TYR A 172 -13.46 -1.92 2.98
N PRO A 173 -13.78 -2.70 1.94
CA PRO A 173 -15.14 -3.12 1.65
C PRO A 173 -15.72 -4.10 2.70
N ALA A 174 -14.88 -4.71 3.53
CA ALA A 174 -15.29 -5.57 4.63
C ALA A 174 -15.71 -4.78 5.89
N ASP A 175 -15.41 -3.47 5.97
CA ASP A 175 -15.82 -2.62 7.08
C ASP A 175 -17.23 -2.08 6.83
N PRO A 176 -18.23 -2.43 7.68
CA PRO A 176 -19.60 -1.93 7.53
C PRO A 176 -19.72 -0.40 7.54
N ARG A 177 -18.86 0.30 8.30
CA ARG A 177 -18.83 1.78 8.37
C ARG A 177 -18.42 2.37 7.02
N THR A 178 -17.41 1.78 6.37
CA THR A 178 -16.99 2.19 5.02
C THR A 178 -18.12 2.00 4.00
N ILE A 179 -18.83 0.87 4.06
CA ILE A 179 -19.94 0.60 3.14
C ILE A 179 -21.11 1.56 3.41
N GLN A 180 -21.40 1.85 4.67
CA GLN A 180 -22.46 2.81 5.03
C GLN A 180 -22.13 4.23 4.56
N PHE A 181 -20.86 4.66 4.74
CA PHE A 181 -20.38 5.93 4.22
C PHE A 181 -20.51 6.00 2.69
N LEU A 182 -20.04 4.97 1.96
CA LEU A 182 -20.15 4.94 0.49
C LEU A 182 -21.60 5.00 0.00
N LYS A 183 -22.52 4.28 0.66
CA LYS A 183 -23.95 4.32 0.28
C LYS A 183 -24.53 5.73 0.41
N ARG A 184 -24.24 6.45 1.50
CA ARG A 184 -24.65 7.84 1.69
C ARG A 184 -24.05 8.74 0.61
N LEU A 185 -22.73 8.67 0.44
CA LEU A 185 -21.99 9.45 -0.53
C LEU A 185 -22.54 9.27 -1.96
N LEU A 186 -22.79 8.03 -2.38
CA LEU A 186 -23.25 7.72 -3.73
C LEU A 186 -24.72 8.13 -3.98
N ASN A 187 -25.55 8.19 -2.94
CA ASN A 187 -26.92 8.73 -3.06
C ASN A 187 -26.91 10.26 -3.31
N ASP A 188 -25.91 10.96 -2.74
CA ASP A 188 -25.77 12.41 -2.92
C ASP A 188 -25.13 12.76 -4.26
N HIS A 189 -24.43 11.81 -4.90
CA HIS A 189 -23.75 11.97 -6.18
C HIS A 189 -24.44 11.20 -7.30
N LYS A 190 -25.33 11.87 -8.04
CA LYS A 190 -26.13 11.27 -9.13
C LYS A 190 -25.32 10.97 -10.40
N ASP A 191 -24.10 11.49 -10.53
CA ASP A 191 -23.19 11.25 -11.66
C ASP A 191 -21.91 10.58 -11.18
N LYS A 192 -21.46 9.55 -11.90
CA LYS A 192 -20.20 8.84 -11.63
C LYS A 192 -19.00 9.78 -11.65
N ASN A 193 -19.04 10.85 -12.43
CA ASN A 193 -17.96 11.83 -12.49
C ASN A 193 -17.90 12.75 -11.27
N SER A 194 -19.03 12.93 -10.56
CA SER A 194 -19.09 13.74 -9.34
C SER A 194 -18.60 13.00 -8.09
N ILE A 195 -18.35 11.69 -8.17
CA ILE A 195 -17.82 10.90 -7.05
C ILE A 195 -16.43 11.45 -6.67
N PRO A 196 -16.18 11.75 -5.38
CA PRO A 196 -14.92 12.31 -4.94
C PRO A 196 -13.69 11.45 -5.30
N ALA A 197 -12.55 12.11 -5.54
CA ALA A 197 -11.33 11.50 -6.03
C ALA A 197 -10.66 10.52 -5.05
N TYR A 198 -11.04 10.53 -3.79
CA TYR A 198 -10.57 9.57 -2.78
C TYR A 198 -11.29 8.21 -2.83
N VAL A 199 -12.36 8.07 -3.64
CA VAL A 199 -13.07 6.80 -3.88
C VAL A 199 -12.49 6.12 -5.11
N ARG A 200 -12.15 4.85 -5.00
CA ARG A 200 -11.64 4.03 -6.11
C ARG A 200 -12.81 3.51 -6.96
N ARG A 201 -13.17 4.28 -7.97
CA ARG A 201 -14.35 4.03 -8.84
C ARG A 201 -14.24 2.75 -9.66
N SER A 202 -13.02 2.25 -9.90
CA SER A 202 -12.73 1.02 -10.64
C SER A 202 -12.90 -0.26 -9.81
N TRP A 203 -13.25 -0.15 -8.51
CA TRP A 203 -13.52 -1.32 -7.67
C TRP A 203 -14.94 -1.84 -7.87
N LYS A 204 -15.08 -3.15 -8.09
CA LYS A 204 -16.37 -3.83 -8.29
C LYS A 204 -17.40 -3.50 -7.19
N THR A 205 -16.95 -3.30 -5.95
CA THR A 205 -17.84 -2.90 -4.85
C THR A 205 -18.46 -1.54 -5.11
N VAL A 206 -17.66 -0.55 -5.56
CA VAL A 206 -18.14 0.80 -5.85
C VAL A 206 -19.06 0.76 -7.08
N GLU A 207 -18.66 0.08 -8.15
CA GLU A 207 -19.49 -0.08 -9.36
C GLU A 207 -20.87 -0.68 -9.04
N ARG A 208 -20.89 -1.74 -8.21
CA ARG A 208 -22.15 -2.37 -7.78
C ARG A 208 -23.03 -1.44 -6.95
N LEU A 209 -22.44 -0.63 -6.07
CA LEU A 209 -23.18 0.34 -5.26
C LEU A 209 -23.74 1.48 -6.11
N CYS A 210 -22.94 1.99 -7.06
CA CYS A 210 -23.39 2.99 -8.03
C CYS A 210 -24.59 2.47 -8.83
N HIS A 211 -24.50 1.26 -9.38
CA HIS A 211 -25.58 0.67 -10.16
C HIS A 211 -26.89 0.58 -9.36
N LYS A 212 -26.82 0.19 -8.08
CA LYS A 212 -27.99 0.16 -7.20
C LYS A 212 -28.55 1.57 -6.93
N ALA A 213 -27.71 2.55 -6.63
CA ALA A 213 -28.13 3.91 -6.37
C ALA A 213 -28.86 4.55 -7.57
N TYR A 214 -28.39 4.27 -8.79
CA TYR A 214 -29.02 4.81 -10.02
C TYR A 214 -30.31 4.10 -10.43
N LEU A 215 -30.54 2.85 -10.06
CA LEU A 215 -31.79 2.15 -10.34
C LEU A 215 -32.96 2.71 -9.52
N TYR A 216 -32.71 3.18 -8.27
CA TYR A 216 -33.78 3.72 -7.39
C TYR A 216 -34.08 5.20 -7.62
N THR A 217 -33.41 5.89 -8.56
CA THR A 217 -33.67 7.31 -8.87
C THR A 217 -34.52 7.50 -10.13
N HIS A 218 -35.01 6.44 -10.75
CA HIS A 218 -35.81 6.45 -11.96
C HIS A 218 -37.21 5.80 -11.79
N ASP A 219 -37.65 5.53 -10.56
CA ASP A 219 -39.01 5.27 -10.14
C ASP A 219 -39.54 6.49 -9.38
#